data_71cd2f5f33454c020037ed9b37dedc5e
#
_entry.id   71cd2f5f33454c020037ed9b37dedc5e
#
_cell.length_a   1.000
_cell.length_b   1.000
_cell.length_c   1.000
_cell.angle_alpha   90.00
_cell.angle_beta   90.00
_cell.angle_gamma   90.00
#
_symmetry.space_group_name_H-M   'P 1'
#
loop_
_entity.id
_entity.type
_entity.pdbx_description
1 polymer ?
#
loop_
_entity_poly.entity_id
_entity_poly.type
_entity_poly.pdbx_seq_one_letter_code
_entity_poly.pdbx_strand_id
1 'polypeptide(L)'
;ADQLQTELEKVFNATKLKHLWKEYSETLHNQFEYHEGEERLVRSRATTVAANFFTGQSIVDTPLATEFFKHLPGILTGVGIVGTFFGLMLGLQHFDPSTPELVNASVDKLLKDVLFAFIGSFLSIMASIIVTVSEKWRLGRCYKHLESLNEAIDSLFDSGVGEEYLDALV
;
A
#
# COMPACT_ATOMS: atom_id res chain seq x y z
N ALA A 1 23.67 11.64 -21.36
CA ALA A 1 23.48 11.33 -19.94
C ALA A 1 23.08 12.59 -19.15
N ASP A 2 23.78 13.72 -19.30
CA ASP A 2 23.54 14.97 -18.55
C ASP A 2 22.14 15.57 -18.78
N GLN A 3 21.65 15.58 -20.01
CA GLN A 3 20.31 16.04 -20.34
C GLN A 3 19.23 15.17 -19.71
N LEU A 4 19.43 13.85 -19.70
CA LEU A 4 18.50 12.90 -19.13
C LEU A 4 18.43 13.05 -17.59
N GLN A 5 19.57 13.21 -16.94
CA GLN A 5 19.66 13.45 -15.50
C GLN A 5 18.95 14.76 -15.10
N THR A 6 19.14 15.83 -15.90
CA THR A 6 18.49 17.12 -15.69
C THR A 6 16.96 17.04 -15.88
N GLU A 7 16.48 16.30 -16.87
CA GLU A 7 15.04 16.10 -17.08
C GLU A 7 14.41 15.27 -15.97
N LEU A 8 15.07 14.19 -15.53
CA LEU A 8 14.62 13.39 -14.39
C LEU A 8 14.60 14.24 -13.11
N GLU A 9 15.62 15.04 -12.88
CA GLU A 9 15.66 15.96 -11.74
C GLU A 9 14.48 16.94 -11.73
N LYS A 10 14.10 17.49 -12.87
CA LYS A 10 12.91 18.35 -12.99
C LYS A 10 11.63 17.59 -12.63
N VAL A 11 11.47 16.37 -13.15
CA VAL A 11 10.30 15.53 -12.87
C VAL A 11 10.21 15.19 -11.39
N PHE A 12 11.32 14.71 -10.79
CA PHE A 12 11.33 14.34 -9.37
C PHE A 12 11.24 15.55 -8.44
N ASN A 13 11.82 16.71 -8.80
CA ASN A 13 11.69 17.95 -8.03
C ASN A 13 10.25 18.47 -7.95
N ALA A 14 9.42 18.16 -8.94
CA ALA A 14 7.99 18.49 -8.95
C ALA A 14 7.14 17.52 -8.11
N THR A 15 7.73 16.42 -7.60
CA THR A 15 7.03 15.37 -6.85
C THR A 15 7.47 15.32 -5.38
N LYS A 16 6.73 14.56 -4.57
CA LYS A 16 7.12 14.26 -3.19
C LYS A 16 8.37 13.37 -3.09
N LEU A 17 8.85 12.86 -4.22
CA LEU A 17 10.00 11.95 -4.31
C LEU A 17 11.34 12.70 -4.44
N LYS A 18 11.32 14.04 -4.40
CA LYS A 18 12.51 14.89 -4.52
C LYS A 18 13.65 14.47 -3.59
N HIS A 19 13.32 14.15 -2.33
CA HIS A 19 14.33 13.75 -1.33
C HIS A 19 14.99 12.43 -1.72
N LEU A 20 14.20 11.43 -2.09
CA LEU A 20 14.68 10.12 -2.49
C LEU A 20 15.53 10.18 -3.76
N TRP A 21 15.10 11.01 -4.72
CA TRP A 21 15.88 11.25 -5.93
C TRP A 21 17.22 11.92 -5.63
N LYS A 22 17.24 12.89 -4.74
CA LYS A 22 18.49 13.56 -4.33
C LYS A 22 19.47 12.56 -3.72
N GLU A 23 19.03 11.73 -2.77
CA GLU A 23 19.88 10.71 -2.15
C GLU A 23 20.37 9.69 -3.18
N TYR A 24 19.51 9.23 -4.10
CA TYR A 24 19.91 8.34 -5.16
C TYR A 24 20.92 9.00 -6.11
N SER A 25 20.68 10.25 -6.51
CA SER A 25 21.56 10.98 -7.45
C SER A 25 22.96 11.21 -6.90
N GLU A 26 23.14 11.29 -5.58
CA GLU A 26 24.45 11.37 -4.92
C GLU A 26 25.27 10.08 -5.07
N THR A 27 24.64 8.95 -5.40
CA THR A 27 25.31 7.67 -5.66
C THR A 27 25.73 7.49 -7.12
N LEU A 28 25.35 8.45 -7.99
CA LEU A 28 25.69 8.39 -9.41
C LEU A 28 27.12 8.88 -9.62
N HIS A 29 27.95 8.02 -10.21
CA HIS A 29 29.29 8.34 -10.66
C HIS A 29 29.30 8.58 -12.17
N ASN A 30 29.70 9.80 -12.56
CA ASN A 30 29.82 10.20 -13.93
C ASN A 30 31.19 9.80 -14.46
N GLN A 31 31.21 8.99 -15.52
CA GLN A 31 32.43 8.64 -16.24
C GLN A 31 32.62 9.57 -17.44
N PHE A 32 33.76 10.27 -17.46
CA PHE A 32 34.13 11.20 -18.53
C PHE A 32 35.21 10.56 -19.39
N GLU A 33 35.07 10.67 -20.69
CA GLU A 33 36.11 10.25 -21.66
C GLU A 33 36.63 11.48 -22.41
N TYR A 34 37.92 11.57 -22.55
CA TYR A 34 38.59 12.65 -23.30
C TYR A 34 38.63 12.28 -24.79
N HIS A 35 37.81 12.95 -25.60
CA HIS A 35 37.87 12.85 -27.06
C HIS A 35 38.18 14.22 -27.66
N GLU A 36 39.23 14.32 -28.45
CA GLU A 36 39.67 15.55 -29.16
C GLU A 36 39.85 16.79 -28.26
N GLY A 37 40.17 16.63 -26.98
CA GLY A 37 40.40 17.75 -26.04
C GLY A 37 39.18 18.28 -25.33
N GLU A 38 38.02 17.68 -25.58
CA GLU A 38 36.78 17.97 -24.81
C GLU A 38 36.44 16.81 -23.90
N GLU A 39 36.05 17.16 -22.63
CA GLU A 39 35.49 16.21 -21.69
C GLU A 39 34.06 15.90 -22.12
N ARG A 40 33.77 14.66 -22.47
CA ARG A 40 32.43 14.21 -22.80
C ARG A 40 31.98 13.17 -21.79
N LEU A 41 30.81 13.43 -21.15
CA LEU A 41 30.18 12.48 -20.28
C LEU A 41 29.71 11.28 -21.11
N VAL A 42 30.33 10.11 -20.91
CA VAL A 42 30.02 8.91 -21.68
C VAL A 42 28.97 8.09 -20.98
N ARG A 43 29.04 7.98 -19.66
CA ARG A 43 28.15 7.10 -18.87
C ARG A 43 27.99 7.62 -17.44
N SER A 44 26.79 7.52 -16.91
CA SER A 44 26.52 7.66 -15.48
C SER A 44 26.21 6.29 -14.91
N ARG A 45 26.93 5.91 -13.88
CA ARG A 45 26.79 4.60 -13.24
C ARG A 45 26.35 4.76 -11.79
N ALA A 46 25.33 4.02 -11.37
CA ALA A 46 24.91 3.99 -9.97
C ALA A 46 25.73 2.96 -9.18
N THR A 47 26.13 3.32 -7.97
CA THR A 47 26.82 2.39 -7.05
C THR A 47 25.87 1.42 -6.37
N THR A 48 24.57 1.68 -6.42
CA THR A 48 23.53 0.86 -5.79
C THR A 48 22.24 0.91 -6.59
N VAL A 49 21.40 -0.10 -6.43
CA VAL A 49 20.12 -0.21 -7.14
C VAL A 49 19.10 0.79 -6.62
N ALA A 50 18.22 1.28 -7.50
CA ALA A 50 17.18 2.25 -7.20
C ALA A 50 16.22 1.78 -6.09
N ALA A 51 15.98 0.47 -6.01
CA ALA A 51 15.10 -0.14 -5.00
C ALA A 51 15.52 0.11 -3.55
N ASN A 52 16.81 0.44 -3.30
CA ASN A 52 17.29 0.79 -1.95
C ASN A 52 16.80 2.16 -1.49
N PHE A 53 16.50 3.07 -2.40
CA PHE A 53 15.99 4.41 -2.12
C PHE A 53 14.47 4.49 -2.33
N PHE A 54 14.00 4.00 -3.47
CA PHE A 54 12.58 3.99 -3.81
C PHE A 54 11.91 2.72 -3.27
N THR A 55 11.80 2.65 -1.94
CA THR A 55 11.23 1.49 -1.24
C THR A 55 9.71 1.52 -1.24
N GLY A 56 9.08 0.34 -1.18
CA GLY A 56 7.63 0.23 -1.01
C GLY A 56 7.12 0.96 0.23
N GLN A 57 7.89 0.94 1.31
CA GLN A 57 7.53 1.59 2.56
C GLN A 57 7.45 3.12 2.41
N SER A 58 8.44 3.75 1.75
CA SER A 58 8.46 5.21 1.61
C SER A 58 7.46 5.73 0.58
N ILE A 59 7.22 4.99 -0.51
CA ILE A 59 6.42 5.45 -1.65
C ILE A 59 4.96 4.99 -1.58
N VAL A 60 4.72 3.79 -1.06
CA VAL A 60 3.39 3.18 -1.06
C VAL A 60 2.78 3.16 0.34
N ASP A 61 3.45 2.54 1.31
CA ASP A 61 2.86 2.24 2.62
C ASP A 61 2.62 3.50 3.45
N THR A 62 3.64 4.35 3.59
CA THR A 62 3.54 5.56 4.41
C THR A 62 2.53 6.58 3.84
N PRO A 63 2.55 6.94 2.54
CA PRO A 63 1.60 7.89 1.99
C PRO A 63 0.15 7.38 1.96
N LEU A 64 -0.06 6.07 1.84
CA LEU A 64 -1.39 5.47 1.78
C LEU A 64 -1.94 5.04 3.15
N ALA A 65 -1.17 5.25 4.23
CA ALA A 65 -1.55 4.82 5.58
C ALA A 65 -2.00 3.35 5.62
N THR A 66 -1.25 2.47 4.94
CA THR A 66 -1.62 1.06 4.73
C THR A 66 -1.84 0.31 6.05
N GLU A 67 -1.11 0.66 7.11
CA GLU A 67 -1.31 0.10 8.45
C GLU A 67 -2.73 0.30 8.97
N PHE A 68 -3.32 1.48 8.77
CA PHE A 68 -4.72 1.71 9.17
C PHE A 68 -5.70 0.85 8.37
N PHE A 69 -5.56 0.84 7.04
CA PHE A 69 -6.46 0.06 6.18
C PHE A 69 -6.32 -1.44 6.39
N LYS A 70 -5.16 -1.94 6.74
CA LYS A 70 -4.92 -3.34 7.10
C LYS A 70 -5.76 -3.82 8.29
N HIS A 71 -6.01 -2.93 9.27
CA HIS A 71 -6.80 -3.27 10.46
C HIS A 71 -8.30 -2.97 10.30
N LEU A 72 -8.68 -2.14 9.33
CA LEU A 72 -10.06 -1.72 9.11
C LEU A 72 -11.05 -2.88 8.90
N PRO A 73 -10.74 -3.95 8.13
CA PRO A 73 -11.63 -5.10 8.00
C PRO A 73 -11.91 -5.80 9.31
N GLY A 74 -10.91 -5.95 10.18
CA GLY A 74 -11.06 -6.53 11.51
C GLY A 74 -11.97 -5.69 12.41
N ILE A 75 -11.82 -4.37 12.36
CA ILE A 75 -12.68 -3.43 13.10
C ILE A 75 -14.13 -3.55 12.61
N LEU A 76 -14.38 -3.55 11.30
CA LEU A 76 -15.71 -3.69 10.72
C LEU A 76 -16.38 -5.00 11.15
N THR A 77 -15.65 -6.11 11.06
CA THR A 77 -16.16 -7.42 11.50
C THR A 77 -16.46 -7.42 13.00
N GLY A 78 -15.57 -6.85 13.82
CA GLY A 78 -15.78 -6.71 15.27
C GLY A 78 -17.02 -5.90 15.60
N VAL A 79 -17.25 -4.77 14.94
CA VAL A 79 -18.47 -3.96 15.09
C VAL A 79 -19.71 -4.75 14.72
N GLY A 80 -19.66 -5.55 13.64
CA GLY A 80 -20.77 -6.43 13.25
C GLY A 80 -21.11 -7.46 14.33
N ILE A 81 -20.12 -8.09 14.95
CA ILE A 81 -20.29 -9.07 16.02
C ILE A 81 -20.88 -8.40 17.26
N VAL A 82 -20.33 -7.26 17.68
CA VAL A 82 -20.87 -6.47 18.83
C VAL A 82 -22.32 -6.06 18.57
N GLY A 83 -22.63 -5.65 17.33
CA GLY A 83 -23.98 -5.29 16.92
C GLY A 83 -24.99 -6.44 17.07
N THR A 84 -24.62 -7.69 16.73
CA THR A 84 -25.49 -8.86 16.94
C THR A 84 -25.75 -9.13 18.42
N PHE A 85 -24.71 -9.11 19.25
CA PHE A 85 -24.90 -9.30 20.68
C PHE A 85 -25.74 -8.21 21.32
N PHE A 86 -25.53 -6.96 20.91
CA PHE A 86 -26.31 -5.83 21.39
C PHE A 86 -27.79 -5.93 20.99
N GLY A 87 -28.08 -6.28 19.73
CA GLY A 87 -29.45 -6.49 19.25
C GLY A 87 -30.17 -7.64 19.99
N LEU A 88 -29.44 -8.74 20.24
CA LEU A 88 -29.97 -9.87 21.00
C LEU A 88 -30.26 -9.47 22.45
N MET A 89 -29.40 -8.72 23.08
CA MET A 89 -29.58 -8.22 24.45
C MET A 89 -30.81 -7.30 24.55
N LEU A 90 -31.01 -6.38 23.59
CA LEU A 90 -32.18 -5.51 23.54
C LEU A 90 -33.43 -6.32 23.31
N GLY A 91 -33.46 -7.32 22.44
CA GLY A 91 -34.59 -8.19 22.19
C GLY A 91 -35.01 -8.97 23.44
N LEU A 92 -34.02 -9.51 24.15
CA LEU A 92 -34.31 -10.23 25.42
C LEU A 92 -34.82 -9.33 26.54
N GLN A 93 -34.42 -8.07 26.59
CA GLN A 93 -34.87 -7.11 27.58
C GLN A 93 -36.39 -6.86 27.52
N HIS A 94 -37.00 -7.05 26.35
CA HIS A 94 -38.44 -6.84 26.12
C HIS A 94 -39.24 -8.16 26.21
N PHE A 95 -38.64 -9.25 26.65
CA PHE A 95 -39.31 -10.53 26.79
C PHE A 95 -40.15 -10.56 28.07
N ASP A 96 -41.48 -10.74 27.92
CA ASP A 96 -42.45 -10.83 29.03
C ASP A 96 -43.07 -12.23 29.11
N PRO A 97 -42.71 -13.03 30.14
CA PRO A 97 -43.21 -14.38 30.33
C PRO A 97 -44.58 -14.43 31.13
N SER A 98 -45.22 -13.31 31.40
CA SER A 98 -46.34 -13.26 32.35
C SER A 98 -47.60 -14.01 31.91
N THR A 99 -47.90 -14.05 30.60
CA THR A 99 -49.04 -14.79 30.04
C THR A 99 -48.65 -15.45 28.70
N PRO A 100 -49.35 -16.53 28.25
CA PRO A 100 -49.07 -17.19 26.98
C PRO A 100 -49.16 -16.26 25.76
N GLU A 101 -50.09 -15.32 25.78
CA GLU A 101 -50.29 -14.34 24.71
C GLU A 101 -49.11 -13.36 24.65
N LEU A 102 -48.63 -12.89 25.80
CA LEU A 102 -47.48 -12.00 25.91
C LEU A 102 -46.18 -12.72 25.54
N VAL A 103 -46.02 -14.01 25.87
CA VAL A 103 -44.88 -14.83 25.43
C VAL A 103 -44.83 -14.90 23.90
N ASN A 104 -45.98 -15.21 23.25
CA ASN A 104 -45.97 -15.28 21.77
C ASN A 104 -45.63 -13.93 21.12
N ALA A 105 -46.19 -12.82 21.61
CA ALA A 105 -45.89 -11.49 21.11
C ALA A 105 -44.43 -11.08 21.36
N SER A 106 -43.88 -11.46 22.52
CA SER A 106 -42.46 -11.22 22.88
C SER A 106 -41.49 -12.05 22.01
N VAL A 107 -41.86 -13.30 21.70
CA VAL A 107 -41.05 -14.15 20.77
C VAL A 107 -41.06 -13.58 19.37
N ASP A 108 -42.21 -13.14 18.85
CA ASP A 108 -42.27 -12.52 17.52
C ASP A 108 -41.41 -11.26 17.44
N LYS A 109 -41.45 -10.43 18.49
CA LYS A 109 -40.60 -9.23 18.57
C LYS A 109 -39.11 -9.61 18.66
N LEU A 110 -38.75 -10.56 19.52
CA LEU A 110 -37.38 -11.04 19.65
C LEU A 110 -36.82 -11.56 18.33
N LEU A 111 -37.60 -12.36 17.59
CA LEU A 111 -37.16 -12.87 16.28
C LEU A 111 -36.90 -11.74 15.28
N LYS A 112 -37.70 -10.68 15.28
CA LYS A 112 -37.48 -9.50 14.41
C LYS A 112 -36.22 -8.74 14.83
N ASP A 113 -36.03 -8.49 16.12
CA ASP A 113 -34.87 -7.78 16.65
C ASP A 113 -33.55 -8.56 16.35
N VAL A 114 -33.62 -9.89 16.51
CA VAL A 114 -32.51 -10.79 16.14
C VAL A 114 -32.23 -10.72 14.64
N LEU A 115 -33.27 -10.76 13.79
CA LEU A 115 -33.12 -10.65 12.35
C LEU A 115 -32.41 -9.35 11.94
N PHE A 116 -32.84 -8.21 12.51
CA PHE A 116 -32.18 -6.92 12.24
C PHE A 116 -30.70 -6.92 12.68
N ALA A 117 -30.39 -7.51 13.83
CA ALA A 117 -29.04 -7.64 14.33
C ALA A 117 -28.16 -8.48 13.38
N PHE A 118 -28.69 -9.58 12.86
CA PHE A 118 -27.98 -10.42 11.87
C PHE A 118 -27.76 -9.70 10.54
N ILE A 119 -28.75 -8.94 10.04
CA ILE A 119 -28.59 -8.14 8.82
C ILE A 119 -27.46 -7.12 9.01
N GLY A 120 -27.41 -6.44 10.17
CA GLY A 120 -26.34 -5.49 10.47
C GLY A 120 -24.94 -6.13 10.44
N SER A 121 -24.77 -7.30 11.06
CA SER A 121 -23.50 -8.03 11.04
C SER A 121 -23.14 -8.54 9.64
N PHE A 122 -24.12 -9.04 8.90
CA PHE A 122 -23.92 -9.48 7.51
C PHE A 122 -23.38 -8.34 6.64
N LEU A 123 -23.99 -7.16 6.72
CA LEU A 123 -23.53 -5.97 5.99
C LEU A 123 -22.13 -5.53 6.41
N SER A 124 -21.82 -5.61 7.70
CA SER A 124 -20.50 -5.29 8.24
C SER A 124 -19.42 -6.23 7.71
N ILE A 125 -19.71 -7.54 7.67
CA ILE A 125 -18.81 -8.55 7.12
C ILE A 125 -18.62 -8.34 5.61
N MET A 126 -19.69 -8.08 4.86
CA MET A 126 -19.61 -7.79 3.43
C MET A 126 -18.77 -6.54 3.16
N ALA A 127 -18.96 -5.48 3.93
CA ALA A 127 -18.13 -4.28 3.83
C ALA A 127 -16.65 -4.58 4.12
N SER A 128 -16.37 -5.39 5.13
CA SER A 128 -15.00 -5.86 5.46
C SER A 128 -14.34 -6.57 4.29
N ILE A 129 -15.05 -7.47 3.63
CA ILE A 129 -14.55 -8.20 2.45
C ILE A 129 -14.25 -7.24 1.29
N ILE A 130 -15.17 -6.31 1.01
CA ILE A 130 -15.01 -5.31 -0.06
C ILE A 130 -13.77 -4.44 0.20
N VAL A 131 -13.58 -3.98 1.44
CA VAL A 131 -12.42 -3.17 1.83
C VAL A 131 -11.14 -3.97 1.62
N THR A 132 -11.09 -5.22 2.11
CA THR A 132 -9.90 -6.09 1.97
C THR A 132 -9.52 -6.32 0.51
N VAL A 133 -10.50 -6.66 -0.33
CA VAL A 133 -10.24 -6.90 -1.76
C VAL A 133 -9.78 -5.62 -2.45
N SER A 134 -10.43 -4.49 -2.17
CA SER A 134 -10.08 -3.20 -2.76
C SER A 134 -8.67 -2.75 -2.35
N GLU A 135 -8.32 -2.91 -1.09
CA GLU A 135 -6.98 -2.63 -0.56
C GLU A 135 -5.91 -3.46 -1.27
N LYS A 136 -6.08 -4.79 -1.27
CA LYS A 136 -5.10 -5.70 -1.90
C LYS A 136 -4.92 -5.42 -3.39
N TRP A 137 -6.00 -5.13 -4.10
CA TRP A 137 -5.93 -4.82 -5.51
C TRP A 137 -5.21 -3.49 -5.80
N ARG A 138 -5.49 -2.45 -5.00
CA ARG A 138 -4.80 -1.14 -5.13
C ARG A 138 -3.32 -1.26 -4.78
N LEU A 139 -3.00 -1.89 -3.67
CA LEU A 139 -1.61 -2.10 -3.25
C LEU A 139 -0.81 -2.88 -4.30
N GLY A 140 -1.37 -3.98 -4.82
CA GLY A 140 -0.70 -4.76 -5.86
C GLY A 140 -0.37 -3.94 -7.12
N ARG A 141 -1.26 -3.01 -7.51
CA ARG A 141 -0.97 -2.09 -8.62
C ARG A 141 0.13 -1.09 -8.28
N CYS A 142 0.08 -0.49 -7.09
CA CYS A 142 1.10 0.47 -6.66
C CYS A 142 2.48 -0.17 -6.60
N TYR A 143 2.60 -1.36 -6.03
CA TYR A 143 3.87 -2.09 -5.98
C TYR A 143 4.40 -2.46 -7.36
N LYS A 144 3.52 -2.90 -8.27
CA LYS A 144 3.92 -3.19 -9.66
C LYS A 144 4.45 -1.94 -10.38
N HIS A 145 3.81 -0.80 -10.20
CA HIS A 145 4.31 0.46 -10.79
C HIS A 145 5.63 0.91 -10.17
N LEU A 146 5.82 0.69 -8.87
CA LEU A 146 7.07 0.97 -8.20
C LEU A 146 8.21 0.08 -8.72
N GLU A 147 7.96 -1.22 -8.89
CA GLU A 147 8.91 -2.15 -9.48
C GLU A 147 9.32 -1.71 -10.89
N SER A 148 8.35 -1.40 -11.75
CA SER A 148 8.63 -0.88 -13.09
C SER A 148 9.41 0.45 -13.08
N LEU A 149 9.18 1.31 -12.09
CA LEU A 149 9.94 2.55 -11.92
C LEU A 149 11.40 2.25 -11.55
N ASN A 150 11.62 1.35 -10.58
CA ASN A 150 12.96 0.96 -10.18
C ASN A 150 13.73 0.30 -11.32
N GLU A 151 13.12 -0.62 -12.04
CA GLU A 151 13.71 -1.24 -13.23
C GLU A 151 14.07 -0.20 -14.30
N ALA A 152 13.18 0.77 -14.55
CA ALA A 152 13.45 1.84 -15.50
C ALA A 152 14.63 2.71 -15.07
N ILE A 153 14.73 3.09 -13.79
CA ILE A 153 15.84 3.87 -13.26
C ILE A 153 17.15 3.05 -13.37
N ASP A 154 17.14 1.79 -12.94
CA ASP A 154 18.32 0.92 -12.98
C ASP A 154 18.81 0.68 -14.42
N SER A 155 17.90 0.56 -15.38
CA SER A 155 18.25 0.43 -16.81
C SER A 155 18.87 1.69 -17.40
N LEU A 156 18.53 2.88 -16.88
CA LEU A 156 19.05 4.16 -17.35
C LEU A 156 20.47 4.44 -16.83
N PHE A 157 20.79 3.96 -15.62
CA PHE A 157 22.05 4.26 -14.94
C PHE A 157 22.98 3.07 -14.77
N ASP A 158 22.69 1.94 -15.45
CA ASP A 158 23.52 0.75 -15.45
C ASP A 158 23.99 0.35 -14.03
N SER A 159 22.99 0.09 -13.17
CA SER A 159 23.20 -0.30 -11.78
C SER A 159 23.71 -1.74 -11.70
N GLY A 160 25.02 -1.90 -11.75
CA GLY A 160 25.66 -3.21 -11.67
C GLY A 160 27.07 -3.09 -11.12
N VAL A 161 27.20 -3.16 -9.82
CA VAL A 161 28.50 -3.22 -9.16
C VAL A 161 28.89 -4.69 -9.07
N GLY A 162 29.72 -5.17 -9.94
CA GLY A 162 30.39 -6.41 -9.64
C GLY A 162 30.87 -7.27 -10.79
N GLU A 163 30.16 -7.40 -11.89
CA GLU A 163 30.53 -8.33 -12.93
C GLU A 163 31.87 -7.90 -13.62
N GLU A 164 32.02 -6.61 -13.87
CA GLU A 164 33.20 -6.09 -14.55
C GLU A 164 34.49 -6.05 -13.66
N TYR A 165 34.31 -5.89 -12.33
CA TYR A 165 35.43 -6.01 -11.39
C TYR A 165 35.86 -7.46 -11.20
N LEU A 166 34.94 -8.40 -11.32
CA LEU A 166 35.26 -9.82 -11.27
C LEU A 166 35.95 -10.27 -12.56
N ASP A 167 35.52 -9.77 -13.73
CA ASP A 167 36.18 -10.04 -15.03
C ASP A 167 37.55 -9.40 -15.14
N ALA A 168 37.81 -8.27 -14.48
CA ALA A 168 39.13 -7.63 -14.45
C ALA A 168 40.11 -8.27 -13.46
N LEU A 169 39.62 -9.17 -12.58
CA LEU A 169 40.44 -9.90 -11.59
C LEU A 169 40.77 -11.33 -12.03
N VAL A 170 40.24 -11.80 -13.14
CA VAL A 170 40.54 -13.09 -13.79
C VAL A 170 41.45 -12.91 -14.99
#